data_379df4d3b004ded604e7f1b02a33cc68
#
_entry.id   379df4d3b004ded604e7f1b02a33cc68
#
_cell.length_a   1.000
_cell.length_b   1.000
_cell.length_c   1.000
_cell.angle_alpha   90.00
_cell.angle_beta   90.00
_cell.angle_gamma   90.00
#
_symmetry.space_group_name_H-M   'P 1'
#
loop_
_entity.id
_entity.type
_entity.pdbx_description
1 polymer ?
#
loop_
_entity_poly.entity_id
_entity_poly.type
_entity_poly.pdbx_seq_one_letter_code
_entity_poly.pdbx_strand_id
1 'polypeptide(L)'
;MNNWDKIWKKRTAEIDHAGTVFETFKELKRADGFDTQDVDGYYEAFYRQWEVMAERIAAGCNERVESLYEIGCGSGVNLFLFSRVKKVGRLGGLDYSPNLIKIAKGVMPDTDLKCDEALNADIDLKYDVVLADSVFQYFNDVAYGQSVLQRMWDKADKMVVITEVHDQAKKTEHMAYRR
;
A
#
# COMPACT_ATOMS: atom_id res chain seq x y z
N MET A 1 6.89 -18.58 12.19
CA MET A 1 7.52 -17.46 11.47
C MET A 1 7.25 -17.67 9.99
N ASN A 2 6.38 -16.83 9.43
CA ASN A 2 5.85 -17.05 8.08
C ASN A 2 6.96 -16.78 7.04
N ASN A 3 7.00 -17.53 5.94
CA ASN A 3 8.06 -17.43 4.91
C ASN A 3 8.12 -16.02 4.26
N TRP A 4 7.02 -15.29 4.29
CA TRP A 4 6.86 -13.91 3.78
C TRP A 4 7.73 -12.89 4.53
N ASP A 5 7.90 -13.04 5.84
CA ASP A 5 8.73 -12.19 6.69
C ASP A 5 10.18 -12.11 6.18
N LYS A 6 10.72 -13.24 5.69
CA LYS A 6 12.08 -13.31 5.14
C LYS A 6 12.21 -12.68 3.75
N ILE A 7 11.14 -12.69 2.97
CA ILE A 7 11.12 -12.16 1.59
C ILE A 7 11.12 -10.63 1.65
N TRP A 8 10.18 -10.05 2.39
CA TRP A 8 10.03 -8.60 2.46
C TRP A 8 11.18 -7.88 3.18
N LYS A 9 11.77 -8.50 4.21
CA LYS A 9 12.92 -7.93 4.92
C LYS A 9 14.23 -7.92 4.13
N LYS A 10 14.33 -8.63 3.00
CA LYS A 10 15.55 -8.70 2.18
C LYS A 10 15.55 -7.77 0.98
N ARG A 11 14.43 -7.14 0.65
CA ARG A 11 14.35 -6.29 -0.53
C ARG A 11 15.09 -4.98 -0.32
N THR A 12 15.96 -4.64 -1.27
CA THR A 12 16.70 -3.38 -1.32
C THR A 12 16.60 -2.84 -2.73
N ALA A 13 16.31 -1.54 -2.86
CA ALA A 13 16.34 -0.84 -4.13
C ALA A 13 16.87 0.59 -3.89
N GLU A 14 17.65 1.09 -4.82
CA GLU A 14 17.94 2.52 -4.96
C GLU A 14 16.99 3.07 -6.01
N ILE A 15 16.20 4.07 -5.65
CA ILE A 15 15.22 4.70 -6.55
C ILE A 15 15.84 5.94 -7.15
N ASP A 16 15.83 6.05 -8.49
CA ASP A 16 16.21 7.27 -9.17
C ASP A 16 15.11 8.32 -9.03
N HIS A 17 15.43 9.41 -8.33
CA HIS A 17 14.48 10.50 -8.06
C HIS A 17 14.32 11.49 -9.23
N ALA A 18 15.10 11.33 -10.30
CA ALA A 18 15.09 12.24 -11.47
C ALA A 18 14.07 11.84 -12.54
N GLY A 19 13.40 10.68 -12.38
CA GLY A 19 12.45 10.15 -13.34
C GLY A 19 11.07 10.82 -13.34
N THR A 20 10.27 10.49 -14.34
CA THR A 20 8.85 10.84 -14.38
C THR A 20 8.07 10.15 -13.26
N VAL A 21 6.84 10.61 -12.98
CA VAL A 21 5.95 9.95 -12.00
C VAL A 21 5.76 8.46 -12.34
N PHE A 22 5.62 8.14 -13.63
CA PHE A 22 5.43 6.75 -14.05
C PHE A 22 6.70 5.90 -13.91
N GLU A 23 7.88 6.45 -14.15
CA GLU A 23 9.15 5.74 -13.92
C GLU A 23 9.38 5.45 -12.45
N THR A 24 9.21 6.45 -11.59
CA THR A 24 9.30 6.25 -10.13
C THR A 24 8.26 5.22 -9.64
N PHE A 25 7.04 5.27 -10.17
CA PHE A 25 6.01 4.26 -9.88
C PHE A 25 6.47 2.84 -10.23
N LYS A 26 7.07 2.64 -11.41
CA LYS A 26 7.60 1.32 -11.82
C LYS A 26 8.67 0.81 -10.85
N GLU A 27 9.58 1.67 -10.45
CA GLU A 27 10.66 1.31 -9.52
C GLU A 27 10.12 0.94 -8.14
N LEU A 28 9.15 1.70 -7.61
CA LEU A 28 8.47 1.37 -6.36
C LEU A 28 7.72 0.04 -6.46
N LYS A 29 7.00 -0.22 -7.55
CA LYS A 29 6.35 -1.52 -7.78
C LYS A 29 7.36 -2.67 -7.84
N ARG A 30 8.53 -2.47 -8.46
CA ARG A 30 9.60 -3.49 -8.45
C ARG A 30 10.10 -3.76 -7.03
N ALA A 31 10.29 -2.72 -6.22
CA ALA A 31 10.67 -2.87 -4.82
C ALA A 31 9.63 -3.69 -4.02
N ASP A 32 8.34 -3.53 -4.32
CA ASP A 32 7.24 -4.31 -3.74
C ASP A 32 7.11 -5.72 -4.34
N GLY A 33 8.04 -6.16 -5.18
CA GLY A 33 8.08 -7.53 -5.67
C GLY A 33 7.47 -7.80 -7.03
N PHE A 34 7.07 -6.78 -7.74
CA PHE A 34 6.54 -6.89 -9.10
C PHE A 34 7.67 -6.73 -10.14
N ASP A 35 8.76 -7.48 -9.93
CA ASP A 35 10.00 -7.40 -10.71
C ASP A 35 10.18 -8.56 -11.71
N THR A 36 9.25 -9.53 -11.72
CA THR A 36 9.48 -10.81 -12.37
C THR A 36 9.05 -10.90 -13.83
N GLN A 37 8.37 -9.87 -14.37
CA GLN A 37 7.85 -9.94 -15.74
C GLN A 37 7.97 -8.60 -16.46
N ASP A 38 8.77 -8.60 -17.51
CA ASP A 38 8.84 -7.53 -18.51
C ASP A 38 7.78 -7.83 -19.60
N VAL A 39 6.51 -7.89 -19.20
CA VAL A 39 5.39 -8.04 -20.13
C VAL A 39 4.91 -6.64 -20.52
N ASP A 40 4.81 -6.40 -21.82
CA ASP A 40 4.27 -5.14 -22.34
C ASP A 40 2.90 -4.81 -21.71
N GLY A 41 2.76 -3.59 -21.20
CA GLY A 41 1.53 -3.13 -20.54
C GLY A 41 1.33 -3.59 -19.10
N TYR A 42 2.29 -4.30 -18.49
CA TYR A 42 2.16 -4.80 -17.11
C TYR A 42 2.02 -3.67 -16.09
N TYR A 43 2.93 -2.71 -16.13
CA TYR A 43 2.89 -1.57 -15.21
C TYR A 43 1.76 -0.59 -15.53
N GLU A 44 1.41 -0.44 -16.81
CA GLU A 44 0.24 0.35 -17.24
C GLU A 44 -1.06 -0.22 -16.69
N ALA A 45 -1.19 -1.55 -16.61
CA ALA A 45 -2.36 -2.20 -16.01
C ALA A 45 -2.46 -1.89 -14.51
N PHE A 46 -1.36 -1.96 -13.75
CA PHE A 46 -1.33 -1.57 -12.35
C PHE A 46 -1.63 -0.09 -12.13
N TYR A 47 -1.09 0.78 -12.99
CA TYR A 47 -1.35 2.20 -12.91
C TYR A 47 -2.83 2.52 -13.13
N ARG A 48 -3.47 1.91 -14.12
CA ARG A 48 -4.93 2.03 -14.34
C ARG A 48 -5.75 1.48 -13.19
N GLN A 49 -5.34 0.37 -12.60
CA GLN A 49 -6.00 -0.19 -11.42
C GLN A 49 -5.97 0.78 -10.26
N TRP A 50 -4.80 1.42 -10.03
CA TRP A 50 -4.66 2.48 -9.06
C TRP A 50 -5.56 3.69 -9.38
N GLU A 51 -5.64 4.13 -10.64
CA GLU A 51 -6.52 5.24 -11.04
C GLU A 51 -8.00 4.94 -10.70
N VAL A 52 -8.46 3.75 -11.00
CA VAL A 52 -9.84 3.29 -10.66
C VAL A 52 -10.06 3.29 -9.14
N MET A 53 -9.09 2.80 -8.37
CA MET A 53 -9.15 2.86 -6.90
C MET A 53 -9.25 4.32 -6.41
N ALA A 54 -8.39 5.18 -6.88
CA ALA A 54 -8.36 6.60 -6.49
C ALA A 54 -9.66 7.35 -6.87
N GLU A 55 -10.26 7.04 -8.01
CA GLU A 55 -11.56 7.59 -8.44
C GLU A 55 -12.70 7.11 -7.54
N ARG A 56 -12.71 5.83 -7.17
CA ARG A 56 -13.71 5.28 -6.24
C ARG A 56 -13.61 5.88 -4.84
N ILE A 57 -12.38 6.10 -4.35
CA ILE A 57 -12.14 6.77 -3.08
C ILE A 57 -12.69 8.20 -3.13
N ALA A 58 -12.37 8.96 -4.17
CA ALA A 58 -12.85 10.33 -4.32
C ALA A 58 -14.38 10.38 -4.41
N ALA A 59 -15.00 9.49 -5.18
CA ALA A 59 -16.45 9.41 -5.31
C ALA A 59 -17.13 9.02 -3.98
N GLY A 60 -16.54 8.10 -3.23
CA GLY A 60 -17.11 7.64 -1.96
C GLY A 60 -16.99 8.65 -0.82
N CYS A 61 -15.98 9.54 -0.85
CA CYS A 61 -15.83 10.59 0.14
C CYS A 61 -16.78 11.77 -0.09
N ASN A 62 -17.42 11.90 -1.27
CA ASN A 62 -18.27 13.05 -1.67
C ASN A 62 -17.61 14.43 -1.54
N GLU A 63 -16.34 14.47 -1.19
CA GLU A 63 -15.54 15.67 -0.94
C GLU A 63 -14.09 15.38 -1.36
N ARG A 64 -13.28 16.44 -1.40
CA ARG A 64 -11.85 16.29 -1.59
C ARG A 64 -11.23 15.49 -0.45
N VAL A 65 -10.37 14.53 -0.79
CA VAL A 65 -9.52 13.79 0.15
C VAL A 65 -8.31 14.67 0.49
N GLU A 66 -8.23 15.14 1.72
CA GLU A 66 -7.14 16.00 2.19
C GLU A 66 -6.03 15.19 2.87
N SER A 67 -6.38 14.00 3.39
CA SER A 67 -5.43 13.14 4.09
C SER A 67 -5.69 11.65 3.84
N LEU A 68 -4.59 10.87 3.69
CA LEU A 68 -4.65 9.43 3.50
C LEU A 68 -3.56 8.74 4.30
N TYR A 69 -3.92 7.67 4.99
CA TYR A 69 -3.00 6.79 5.71
C TYR A 69 -3.08 5.37 5.15
N GLU A 70 -1.93 4.72 4.99
CA GLU A 70 -1.88 3.37 4.44
C GLU A 70 -1.28 2.36 5.44
N ILE A 71 -2.04 1.29 5.71
CA ILE A 71 -1.59 0.13 6.46
C ILE A 71 -0.92 -0.84 5.49
N GLY A 72 0.34 -1.22 5.77
CA GLY A 72 1.13 -2.04 4.85
C GLY A 72 1.53 -1.28 3.59
N CYS A 73 2.07 -0.07 3.77
CA CYS A 73 2.37 0.83 2.66
C CYS A 73 3.54 0.39 1.77
N GLY A 74 4.27 -0.66 2.15
CA GLY A 74 5.39 -1.18 1.38
C GLY A 74 6.44 -0.12 1.05
N SER A 75 6.82 -0.04 -0.23
CA SER A 75 7.72 1.00 -0.78
C SER A 75 7.08 2.39 -0.85
N GLY A 76 5.81 2.54 -0.47
CA GLY A 76 5.04 3.78 -0.50
C GLY A 76 4.44 4.12 -1.86
N VAL A 77 4.28 3.17 -2.75
CA VAL A 77 3.83 3.39 -4.14
C VAL A 77 2.48 4.10 -4.22
N ASN A 78 1.49 3.69 -3.42
CA ASN A 78 0.17 4.35 -3.41
C ASN A 78 0.26 5.77 -2.84
N LEU A 79 0.96 5.94 -1.71
CA LEU A 79 1.17 7.25 -1.10
C LEU A 79 1.88 8.21 -2.07
N PHE A 80 2.90 7.74 -2.79
CA PHE A 80 3.58 8.51 -3.82
C PHE A 80 2.62 8.99 -4.90
N LEU A 81 1.79 8.10 -5.45
CA LEU A 81 0.82 8.47 -6.48
C LEU A 81 -0.26 9.42 -5.94
N PHE A 82 -0.78 9.20 -4.72
CA PHE A 82 -1.72 10.13 -4.10
C PHE A 82 -1.10 11.52 -3.90
N SER A 83 0.18 11.60 -3.53
CA SER A 83 0.91 12.87 -3.46
C SER A 83 1.05 13.54 -4.82
N ARG A 84 1.56 12.82 -5.82
CA ARG A 84 1.98 13.40 -7.10
C ARG A 84 0.83 13.64 -8.08
N VAL A 85 -0.15 12.73 -8.10
CA VAL A 85 -1.27 12.76 -9.06
C VAL A 85 -2.52 13.41 -8.48
N LYS A 86 -2.94 12.99 -7.29
CA LYS A 86 -4.17 13.52 -6.64
C LYS A 86 -3.92 14.71 -5.73
N LYS A 87 -2.66 15.06 -5.45
CA LYS A 87 -2.27 16.21 -4.63
C LYS A 87 -2.87 16.16 -3.22
N VAL A 88 -2.94 14.98 -2.63
CA VAL A 88 -3.34 14.80 -1.23
C VAL A 88 -2.29 15.44 -0.33
N GLY A 89 -2.73 16.33 0.56
CA GLY A 89 -1.83 17.20 1.33
C GLY A 89 -1.14 16.51 2.48
N ARG A 90 -1.83 15.63 3.20
CA ARG A 90 -1.26 14.91 4.35
C ARG A 90 -1.30 13.41 4.11
N LEU A 91 -0.13 12.79 4.13
CA LEU A 91 0.05 11.37 3.92
C LEU A 91 0.78 10.75 5.10
N GLY A 92 0.45 9.51 5.41
CA GLY A 92 1.15 8.70 6.39
C GLY A 92 0.98 7.21 6.09
N GLY A 93 1.75 6.38 6.72
CA GLY A 93 1.64 4.95 6.56
C GLY A 93 2.58 4.18 7.46
N LEU A 94 2.34 2.88 7.53
CA LEU A 94 3.26 1.96 8.19
C LEU A 94 3.44 0.68 7.37
N ASP A 95 4.59 0.08 7.53
CA ASP A 95 4.90 -1.26 7.04
C ASP A 95 5.86 -1.95 8.01
N TYR A 96 5.76 -3.26 8.14
CA TYR A 96 6.63 -4.02 9.04
C TYR A 96 8.05 -4.25 8.48
N SER A 97 8.27 -3.96 7.18
CA SER A 97 9.56 -4.11 6.51
C SER A 97 10.42 -2.85 6.63
N PRO A 98 11.53 -2.88 7.39
CA PRO A 98 12.38 -1.70 7.53
C PRO A 98 13.03 -1.27 6.21
N ASN A 99 13.26 -2.21 5.29
CA ASN A 99 13.83 -1.91 3.99
C ASN A 99 12.85 -1.18 3.08
N LEU A 100 11.58 -1.61 3.05
CA LEU A 100 10.55 -0.94 2.26
C LEU A 100 10.27 0.47 2.81
N ILE A 101 10.21 0.63 4.13
CA ILE A 101 10.07 1.95 4.76
C ILE A 101 11.28 2.85 4.44
N LYS A 102 12.50 2.29 4.39
CA LYS A 102 13.69 3.06 3.97
C LYS A 102 13.56 3.55 2.52
N ILE A 103 13.08 2.71 1.61
CA ILE A 103 12.80 3.08 0.22
C ILE A 103 11.73 4.18 0.15
N ALA A 104 10.60 3.98 0.83
CA ALA A 104 9.50 4.95 0.88
C ALA A 104 9.98 6.33 1.41
N LYS A 105 10.77 6.35 2.48
CA LYS A 105 11.37 7.58 3.02
C LYS A 105 12.37 8.23 2.07
N GLY A 106 13.08 7.46 1.26
CA GLY A 106 13.94 7.99 0.21
C GLY A 106 13.17 8.81 -0.82
N VAL A 107 11.98 8.35 -1.20
CA VAL A 107 11.13 9.01 -2.21
C VAL A 107 10.24 10.12 -1.60
N MET A 108 9.84 9.95 -0.33
CA MET A 108 8.92 10.86 0.36
C MET A 108 9.45 11.18 1.78
N PRO A 109 10.55 11.96 1.90
CA PRO A 109 11.23 12.17 3.19
C PRO A 109 10.37 12.86 4.25
N ASP A 110 9.41 13.69 3.82
CA ASP A 110 8.56 14.49 4.71
C ASP A 110 7.24 13.78 5.07
N THR A 111 7.03 12.53 4.63
CA THR A 111 5.83 11.75 4.93
C THR A 111 5.97 11.01 6.25
N ASP A 112 4.92 10.98 7.07
CA ASP A 112 4.89 10.23 8.34
C ASP A 112 4.84 8.72 8.08
N LEU A 113 6.02 8.11 7.90
CA LEU A 113 6.20 6.69 7.63
C LEU A 113 6.84 5.99 8.83
N LYS A 114 6.21 4.91 9.30
CA LYS A 114 6.66 4.12 10.45
C LYS A 114 6.95 2.68 10.06
N CYS A 115 8.02 2.12 10.62
CA CYS A 115 8.29 0.70 10.53
C CYS A 115 7.68 0.02 11.76
N ASP A 116 6.51 -0.59 11.58
CA ASP A 116 5.77 -1.22 12.68
C ASP A 116 4.73 -2.23 12.15
N GLU A 117 4.20 -3.05 13.07
CA GLU A 117 3.09 -3.97 12.80
C GLU A 117 1.76 -3.23 12.60
N ALA A 118 0.88 -3.77 11.76
CA ALA A 118 -0.42 -3.16 11.43
C ALA A 118 -1.27 -2.82 12.66
N LEU A 119 -1.23 -3.64 13.72
CA LEU A 119 -1.95 -3.40 14.97
C LEU A 119 -1.42 -2.23 15.79
N ASN A 120 -0.20 -1.77 15.52
CA ASN A 120 0.42 -0.64 16.23
C ASN A 120 0.14 0.70 15.53
N ALA A 121 -0.73 0.72 14.53
CA ALA A 121 -1.16 1.96 13.92
C ALA A 121 -1.73 2.90 14.99
N ASP A 122 -1.13 4.09 15.11
CA ASP A 122 -1.63 5.15 15.98
C ASP A 122 -3.01 5.61 15.50
N ILE A 123 -3.96 5.75 16.42
CA ILE A 123 -5.35 6.15 16.15
C ILE A 123 -5.68 7.56 16.64
N ASP A 124 -4.76 8.25 17.30
CA ASP A 124 -4.99 9.60 17.83
C ASP A 124 -5.06 10.62 16.69
N LEU A 125 -4.16 10.51 15.71
CA LEU A 125 -4.19 11.32 14.53
C LEU A 125 -5.08 10.67 13.45
N LYS A 126 -6.22 11.30 13.16
CA LYS A 126 -7.18 10.83 12.17
C LYS A 126 -6.78 11.24 10.74
N TYR A 127 -7.26 10.45 9.78
CA TYR A 127 -7.12 10.70 8.35
C TYR A 127 -8.47 10.53 7.65
N ASP A 128 -8.71 11.30 6.59
CA ASP A 128 -9.94 11.17 5.79
C ASP A 128 -10.13 9.74 5.32
N VAL A 129 -9.06 9.14 4.79
CA VAL A 129 -9.06 7.78 4.24
C VAL A 129 -7.98 6.95 4.92
N VAL A 130 -8.33 5.74 5.31
CA VAL A 130 -7.36 4.70 5.72
C VAL A 130 -7.43 3.54 4.73
N LEU A 131 -6.33 3.32 4.03
CA LEU A 131 -6.18 2.31 2.96
C LEU A 131 -5.39 1.10 3.46
N ALA A 132 -5.76 -0.08 3.01
CA ALA A 132 -4.92 -1.28 3.02
C ALA A 132 -5.05 -1.96 1.64
N ASP A 133 -3.99 -1.90 0.85
CA ASP A 133 -3.93 -2.47 -0.50
C ASP A 133 -3.04 -3.71 -0.53
N SER A 134 -3.62 -4.87 -0.89
CA SER A 134 -2.89 -6.14 -0.98
C SER A 134 -2.23 -6.59 0.34
N VAL A 135 -2.85 -6.36 1.50
CA VAL A 135 -2.27 -6.61 2.83
C VAL A 135 -2.98 -7.75 3.57
N PHE A 136 -4.30 -7.78 3.55
CA PHE A 136 -5.11 -8.68 4.38
C PHE A 136 -4.84 -10.16 4.14
N GLN A 137 -4.37 -10.55 2.94
CA GLN A 137 -3.99 -11.92 2.61
C GLN A 137 -2.73 -12.42 3.35
N TYR A 138 -1.95 -11.53 3.96
CA TYR A 138 -0.73 -11.87 4.69
C TYR A 138 -0.95 -12.05 6.19
N PHE A 139 -2.11 -11.67 6.71
CA PHE A 139 -2.42 -11.84 8.13
C PHE A 139 -2.57 -13.32 8.49
N ASN A 140 -2.09 -13.66 9.67
CA ASN A 140 -2.00 -15.05 10.12
C ASN A 140 -3.38 -15.71 10.32
N ASP A 141 -4.36 -14.93 10.77
CA ASP A 141 -5.71 -15.39 11.05
C ASP A 141 -6.75 -14.26 10.93
N VAL A 142 -8.01 -14.66 10.96
CA VAL A 142 -9.15 -13.75 10.84
C VAL A 142 -9.25 -12.79 12.03
N ALA A 143 -8.90 -13.22 13.24
CA ALA A 143 -8.99 -12.38 14.44
C ALA A 143 -8.00 -11.22 14.38
N TYR A 144 -6.77 -11.48 13.89
CA TYR A 144 -5.80 -10.44 13.63
C TYR A 144 -6.32 -9.44 12.58
N GLY A 145 -6.85 -9.95 11.46
CA GLY A 145 -7.44 -9.10 10.40
C GLY A 145 -8.60 -8.24 10.92
N GLN A 146 -9.48 -8.79 11.75
CA GLN A 146 -10.57 -8.04 12.40
C GLN A 146 -10.03 -6.93 13.31
N SER A 147 -8.98 -7.20 14.07
CA SER A 147 -8.36 -6.20 14.95
C SER A 147 -7.70 -5.08 14.14
N VAL A 148 -7.05 -5.39 13.02
CA VAL A 148 -6.51 -4.39 12.11
C VAL A 148 -7.63 -3.57 11.48
N LEU A 149 -8.71 -4.20 11.02
CA LEU A 149 -9.88 -3.50 10.48
C LEU A 149 -10.48 -2.52 11.50
N GLN A 150 -10.57 -2.92 12.76
CA GLN A 150 -11.02 -2.02 13.83
C GLN A 150 -10.09 -0.82 14.00
N ARG A 151 -8.75 -1.05 13.96
CA ARG A 151 -7.77 0.05 13.98
C ARG A 151 -7.93 1.01 12.81
N MET A 152 -8.15 0.48 11.61
CA MET A 152 -8.41 1.30 10.42
C MET A 152 -9.67 2.15 10.60
N TRP A 153 -10.74 1.54 11.13
CA TRP A 153 -11.99 2.24 11.42
C TRP A 153 -11.80 3.35 12.43
N ASP A 154 -11.10 3.05 13.52
CA ASP A 154 -10.82 4.00 14.58
C ASP A 154 -9.92 5.16 14.10
N LYS A 155 -9.09 4.95 13.07
CA LYS A 155 -8.19 5.95 12.49
C LYS A 155 -8.83 6.78 11.38
N ALA A 156 -9.88 6.28 10.72
CA ALA A 156 -10.51 6.94 9.58
C ALA A 156 -11.57 7.97 10.04
N ASP A 157 -11.57 9.14 9.40
CA ASP A 157 -12.65 10.13 9.57
C ASP A 157 -13.79 9.92 8.58
N LYS A 158 -13.50 9.50 7.33
CA LYS A 158 -14.50 9.39 6.27
C LYS A 158 -14.64 7.98 5.71
N MET A 159 -13.51 7.30 5.44
CA MET A 159 -13.56 6.03 4.70
C MET A 159 -12.43 5.08 5.09
N VAL A 160 -12.78 3.80 5.21
CA VAL A 160 -11.84 2.68 5.22
C VAL A 160 -11.89 1.99 3.85
N VAL A 161 -10.74 1.72 3.27
CA VAL A 161 -10.61 1.07 1.96
C VAL A 161 -9.72 -0.16 2.09
N ILE A 162 -10.22 -1.30 1.64
CA ILE A 162 -9.46 -2.53 1.54
C ILE A 162 -9.55 -3.02 0.10
N THR A 163 -8.41 -3.26 -0.52
CA THR A 163 -8.32 -3.72 -1.89
C THR A 163 -7.48 -4.99 -1.99
N GLU A 164 -7.62 -5.69 -3.11
CA GLU A 164 -6.89 -6.94 -3.41
C GLU A 164 -7.05 -8.03 -2.34
N VAL A 165 -8.26 -8.17 -1.80
CA VAL A 165 -8.60 -9.31 -0.94
C VAL A 165 -8.83 -10.54 -1.81
N HIS A 166 -8.10 -11.62 -1.54
CA HIS A 166 -8.22 -12.85 -2.31
C HIS A 166 -9.59 -13.53 -2.10
N ASP A 167 -10.26 -13.87 -3.20
CA ASP A 167 -11.47 -14.68 -3.16
C ASP A 167 -11.15 -16.11 -2.71
N GLN A 168 -11.72 -16.52 -1.59
CA GLN A 168 -11.52 -17.85 -1.03
C GLN A 168 -12.03 -18.96 -1.98
N ALA A 169 -13.07 -18.70 -2.76
CA ALA A 169 -13.57 -19.66 -3.75
C ALA A 169 -12.56 -19.94 -4.87
N LYS A 170 -11.65 -18.99 -5.14
CA LYS A 170 -10.57 -19.10 -6.13
C LYS A 170 -9.22 -19.52 -5.55
N LYS A 171 -9.18 -19.92 -4.30
CA LYS A 171 -7.93 -20.28 -3.61
C LYS A 171 -7.11 -21.31 -4.38
N THR A 172 -7.76 -22.35 -4.94
CA THR A 172 -7.08 -23.42 -5.67
C THR A 172 -6.44 -22.91 -6.97
N GLU A 173 -7.13 -22.03 -7.70
CA GLU A 173 -6.58 -21.38 -8.89
C GLU A 173 -5.38 -20.49 -8.54
N HIS A 174 -5.51 -19.65 -7.53
CA HIS A 174 -4.44 -18.76 -7.07
C HIS A 174 -3.21 -19.52 -6.58
N MET A 175 -3.40 -20.68 -5.93
CA MET A 175 -2.29 -21.53 -5.49
C MET A 175 -1.58 -22.24 -6.64
N ALA A 176 -2.28 -22.55 -7.75
CA ALA A 176 -1.67 -23.14 -8.94
C ALA A 176 -0.78 -22.15 -9.71
N TYR A 177 -1.13 -20.86 -9.69
CA TYR A 177 -0.34 -19.78 -10.32
C TYR A 177 0.96 -19.44 -9.58
N ARG A 178 1.08 -19.83 -8.30
CA ARG A 178 2.22 -19.51 -7.44
C ARG A 178 3.29 -20.62 -7.40
N ARG A 179 3.19 -21.61 -8.26
CA ARG A 179 4.19 -22.67 -8.45
C ARG A 179 5.03 -22.38 -9.69
#